data_b348c7a34d577a41df98b88528de487c
#
_entry.id   b348c7a34d577a41df98b88528de487c
#
_cell.length_a   1.000
_cell.length_b   1.000
_cell.length_c   1.000
_cell.angle_alpha   90.00
_cell.angle_beta   90.00
_cell.angle_gamma   90.00
#
_symmetry.space_group_name_H-M   'P 1'
#
loop_
_entity.id
_entity.type
_entity.pdbx_description
1 polymer ?
#
loop_
_entity_poly.entity_id
_entity_poly.type
_entity_poly.pdbx_seq_one_letter_code
_entity_poly.pdbx_strand_id
1 'polypeptide(L)'
;FTIASSLFIAGCGNTGTSQKTWRVGTDATYAPFGFKDKDSGKLAGFDVDIINAIAQEEGVEADVQNLNFDALLPALQSNTIDIAISDMTISEDRAKSVDFSKPYYIAGNGLVVNIDNTNINSFKDLEGKRIGVSIGSTGAEIASKIPNADVRQFNLIVDAFLELQNRGVDVVINDTPVNEYYVNSKGKGIAKVTGEDYDAAPLGIAVKKGNTELLNKVNDGLAKIKANGKYAEIYKKWFGKEPPAEDLK
;
A
#
# COMPACT_ATOMS: atom_id res chain seq x y z
N PHE A 1 12.47 60.21 -48.29
CA PHE A 1 11.31 59.43 -47.92
C PHE A 1 11.81 58.07 -47.35
N THR A 2 11.86 57.99 -46.04
CA THR A 2 12.28 56.76 -45.32
C THR A 2 11.04 56.15 -44.69
N ILE A 3 10.65 54.96 -45.15
CA ILE A 3 9.56 54.18 -44.57
C ILE A 3 10.14 53.26 -43.52
N ALA A 4 9.79 53.50 -42.25
CA ALA A 4 10.13 52.63 -41.14
C ALA A 4 9.03 51.53 -41.02
N SER A 5 9.41 50.28 -41.31
CA SER A 5 8.54 49.12 -41.09
C SER A 5 8.69 48.62 -39.67
N SER A 6 7.69 48.79 -38.86
CA SER A 6 7.59 48.20 -37.48
C SER A 6 7.20 46.75 -37.59
N LEU A 7 8.14 45.82 -37.28
CA LEU A 7 7.81 44.41 -37.07
C LEU A 7 7.17 44.25 -35.68
N PHE A 8 5.88 43.90 -35.63
CA PHE A 8 5.24 43.36 -34.44
C PHE A 8 5.61 41.89 -34.31
N ILE A 9 6.49 41.58 -33.35
CA ILE A 9 6.72 40.19 -32.91
C ILE A 9 5.62 39.85 -31.92
N ALA A 10 4.60 39.10 -32.38
CA ALA A 10 3.62 38.46 -31.50
C ALA A 10 4.32 37.28 -30.83
N GLY A 11 4.81 37.47 -29.61
CA GLY A 11 5.28 36.39 -28.77
C GLY A 11 4.08 35.56 -28.30
N CYS A 12 3.87 34.40 -28.92
CA CYS A 12 3.01 33.36 -28.33
C CYS A 12 3.73 32.85 -27.09
N GLY A 13 3.38 33.41 -25.94
CA GLY A 13 3.71 32.84 -24.65
C GLY A 13 2.94 31.55 -24.47
N ASN A 14 3.58 30.42 -24.74
CA ASN A 14 3.08 29.11 -24.36
C ASN A 14 3.24 29.01 -22.83
N THR A 15 2.26 29.46 -22.06
CA THR A 15 2.13 29.17 -20.64
C THR A 15 1.72 27.72 -20.49
N GLY A 16 2.64 26.81 -20.77
CA GLY A 16 2.52 25.42 -20.31
C GLY A 16 2.54 25.48 -18.80
N THR A 17 1.37 25.43 -18.17
CA THR A 17 1.27 25.12 -16.75
C THR A 17 1.91 23.75 -16.56
N SER A 18 3.12 23.71 -16.04
CA SER A 18 3.76 22.47 -15.59
C SER A 18 2.81 21.86 -14.57
N GLN A 19 2.08 20.82 -14.97
CA GLN A 19 1.20 20.08 -14.07
C GLN A 19 2.07 19.56 -12.93
N LYS A 20 1.73 19.91 -11.71
CA LYS A 20 2.49 19.49 -10.54
C LYS A 20 2.34 17.97 -10.41
N THR A 21 3.44 17.25 -10.33
CA THR A 21 3.46 15.80 -10.21
C THR A 21 3.83 15.41 -8.78
N TRP A 22 3.08 14.49 -8.17
CA TRP A 22 3.44 13.87 -6.89
C TRP A 22 4.26 12.61 -7.15
N ARG A 23 5.42 12.50 -6.53
CA ARG A 23 6.23 11.28 -6.53
C ARG A 23 5.68 10.36 -5.44
N VAL A 24 5.14 9.21 -5.84
CA VAL A 24 4.44 8.28 -4.96
C VAL A 24 5.20 6.97 -4.88
N GLY A 25 5.51 6.49 -3.66
CA GLY A 25 6.09 5.18 -3.42
C GLY A 25 5.02 4.15 -3.02
N THR A 26 5.12 2.95 -3.57
CA THR A 26 4.33 1.77 -3.19
C THR A 26 5.15 0.50 -3.33
N ASP A 27 4.90 -0.53 -2.53
CA ASP A 27 5.48 -1.85 -2.74
C ASP A 27 4.65 -2.64 -3.76
N ALA A 28 5.24 -2.90 -4.92
CA ALA A 28 4.55 -3.57 -6.03
C ALA A 28 4.58 -5.11 -5.94
N THR A 29 4.71 -5.66 -4.74
CA THR A 29 4.62 -7.11 -4.47
C THR A 29 3.44 -7.47 -3.57
N TYR A 30 2.58 -6.49 -3.25
CA TYR A 30 1.57 -6.55 -2.20
C TYR A 30 0.14 -6.54 -2.76
N ALA A 31 -0.15 -7.45 -3.71
CA ALA A 31 -1.49 -7.57 -4.31
C ALA A 31 -2.55 -7.96 -3.26
N PRO A 32 -3.76 -7.35 -3.28
CA PRO A 32 -4.32 -6.52 -4.35
C PRO A 32 -4.05 -5.01 -4.20
N PHE A 33 -3.29 -4.55 -3.19
CA PHE A 33 -3.04 -3.12 -2.94
C PHE A 33 -2.07 -2.52 -3.96
N GLY A 34 -0.87 -3.11 -4.12
CA GLY A 34 0.13 -2.69 -5.09
C GLY A 34 0.82 -3.89 -5.74
N PHE A 35 0.86 -3.94 -7.07
CA PHE A 35 1.57 -4.98 -7.80
C PHE A 35 1.92 -4.55 -9.22
N LYS A 36 2.85 -5.26 -9.83
CA LYS A 36 3.15 -5.09 -11.25
C LYS A 36 2.25 -6.01 -12.07
N ASP A 37 1.36 -5.40 -12.86
CA ASP A 37 0.48 -6.11 -13.78
C ASP A 37 1.30 -6.83 -14.85
N LYS A 38 1.04 -8.12 -15.06
CA LYS A 38 1.84 -8.96 -15.94
C LYS A 38 1.68 -8.65 -17.42
N ASP A 39 0.47 -8.21 -17.82
CA ASP A 39 0.12 -8.01 -19.22
C ASP A 39 0.58 -6.64 -19.70
N SER A 40 0.36 -5.59 -18.90
CA SER A 40 0.74 -4.23 -19.24
C SER A 40 2.15 -3.84 -18.75
N GLY A 41 2.71 -4.56 -17.79
CA GLY A 41 3.97 -4.23 -17.12
C GLY A 41 3.89 -2.99 -16.22
N LYS A 42 2.70 -2.40 -16.04
CA LYS A 42 2.46 -1.19 -15.24
C LYS A 42 2.16 -1.55 -13.78
N LEU A 43 2.33 -0.58 -12.89
CA LEU A 43 1.86 -0.69 -11.52
C LEU A 43 0.34 -0.60 -11.49
N ALA A 44 -0.29 -1.47 -10.73
CA ALA A 44 -1.73 -1.58 -10.55
C ALA A 44 -2.04 -1.98 -9.11
N GLY A 45 -3.29 -1.85 -8.70
CA GLY A 45 -3.75 -2.23 -7.36
C GLY A 45 -4.70 -1.20 -6.77
N PHE A 46 -5.27 -1.56 -5.63
CA PHE A 46 -6.20 -0.69 -4.90
C PHE A 46 -5.53 0.65 -4.54
N ASP A 47 -4.33 0.62 -3.98
CA ASP A 47 -3.58 1.81 -3.58
C ASP A 47 -3.20 2.68 -4.79
N VAL A 48 -2.82 2.05 -5.90
CA VAL A 48 -2.49 2.76 -7.15
C VAL A 48 -3.72 3.48 -7.70
N ASP A 49 -4.88 2.82 -7.71
CA ASP A 49 -6.13 3.44 -8.17
C ASP A 49 -6.59 4.56 -7.23
N ILE A 50 -6.46 4.37 -5.90
CA ILE A 50 -6.81 5.39 -4.89
C ILE A 50 -5.96 6.64 -5.06
N ILE A 51 -4.64 6.52 -5.14
CA ILE A 51 -3.78 7.71 -5.23
C ILE A 51 -3.93 8.43 -6.56
N ASN A 52 -4.17 7.70 -7.66
CA ASN A 52 -4.46 8.32 -8.95
C ASN A 52 -5.79 9.08 -8.92
N ALA A 53 -6.83 8.54 -8.27
CA ALA A 53 -8.11 9.21 -8.12
C ALA A 53 -7.99 10.48 -7.26
N ILE A 54 -7.25 10.41 -6.14
CA ILE A 54 -6.95 11.57 -5.29
C ILE A 54 -6.20 12.64 -6.09
N ALA A 55 -5.14 12.26 -6.82
CA ALA A 55 -4.36 13.20 -7.63
C ALA A 55 -5.23 13.88 -8.71
N GLN A 56 -6.12 13.13 -9.34
CA GLN A 56 -7.06 13.69 -10.32
C GLN A 56 -8.00 14.74 -9.68
N GLU A 57 -8.55 14.49 -8.50
CA GLU A 57 -9.38 15.46 -7.77
C GLU A 57 -8.61 16.73 -7.37
N GLU A 58 -7.32 16.63 -7.16
CA GLU A 58 -6.43 17.75 -6.82
C GLU A 58 -5.78 18.43 -8.04
N GLY A 59 -6.11 17.98 -9.26
CA GLY A 59 -5.57 18.56 -10.50
C GLY A 59 -4.08 18.38 -10.69
N VAL A 60 -3.52 17.27 -10.18
CA VAL A 60 -2.10 16.89 -10.29
C VAL A 60 -1.97 15.50 -10.91
N GLU A 61 -0.74 15.12 -11.27
CA GLU A 61 -0.42 13.76 -11.69
C GLU A 61 0.25 12.99 -10.54
N ALA A 62 0.06 11.68 -10.45
CA ALA A 62 0.79 10.79 -9.56
C ALA A 62 1.80 9.97 -10.38
N ASP A 63 3.09 10.16 -10.10
CA ASP A 63 4.16 9.29 -10.59
C ASP A 63 4.41 8.19 -9.56
N VAL A 64 3.74 7.05 -9.77
CA VAL A 64 3.80 5.92 -8.84
C VAL A 64 5.03 5.06 -9.14
N GLN A 65 5.89 4.88 -8.14
CA GLN A 65 7.15 4.18 -8.22
C GLN A 65 7.17 2.97 -7.29
N ASN A 66 7.79 1.87 -7.75
CA ASN A 66 7.98 0.70 -6.91
C ASN A 66 9.18 0.89 -5.98
N LEU A 67 8.94 0.78 -4.67
CA LEU A 67 9.95 0.72 -3.62
C LEU A 67 9.62 -0.44 -2.68
N ASN A 68 10.65 -1.04 -2.08
CA ASN A 68 10.42 -2.00 -1.00
C ASN A 68 9.74 -1.31 0.19
N PHE A 69 8.88 -2.03 0.91
CA PHE A 69 8.08 -1.46 2.00
C PHE A 69 8.92 -0.75 3.07
N ASP A 70 10.03 -1.36 3.51
CA ASP A 70 10.95 -0.81 4.50
C ASP A 70 11.68 0.47 4.03
N ALA A 71 11.75 0.69 2.71
CA ALA A 71 12.37 1.87 2.13
C ALA A 71 11.42 3.09 2.04
N LEU A 72 10.09 2.89 2.19
CA LEU A 72 9.11 3.96 1.99
C LEU A 72 9.27 5.11 2.99
N LEU A 73 9.38 4.83 4.29
CA LEU A 73 9.55 5.87 5.31
C LEU A 73 10.88 6.63 5.16
N PRO A 74 12.04 5.98 4.97
CA PRO A 74 13.27 6.66 4.62
C PRO A 74 13.18 7.54 3.36
N ALA A 75 12.48 7.07 2.33
CA ALA A 75 12.29 7.83 1.08
C ALA A 75 11.45 9.11 1.27
N LEU A 76 10.43 9.08 2.15
CA LEU A 76 9.69 10.28 2.57
C LEU A 76 10.58 11.26 3.33
N GLN A 77 11.37 10.76 4.29
CA GLN A 77 12.27 11.59 5.09
C GLN A 77 13.33 12.31 4.26
N SER A 78 13.90 11.60 3.27
CA SER A 78 14.90 12.14 2.33
C SER A 78 14.32 12.98 1.19
N ASN A 79 13.00 13.13 1.10
CA ASN A 79 12.28 13.75 -0.02
C ASN A 79 12.56 13.06 -1.38
N THR A 80 12.86 11.78 -1.41
CA THR A 80 12.94 10.99 -2.65
C THR A 80 11.54 10.77 -3.23
N ILE A 81 10.55 10.54 -2.36
CA ILE A 81 9.12 10.54 -2.69
C ILE A 81 8.40 11.59 -1.85
N ASP A 82 7.22 11.99 -2.31
CA ASP A 82 6.36 12.95 -1.62
C ASP A 82 5.28 12.25 -0.79
N ILE A 83 4.80 11.11 -1.27
CA ILE A 83 3.70 10.32 -0.72
C ILE A 83 4.11 8.84 -0.69
N ALA A 84 3.72 8.10 0.35
CA ALA A 84 3.74 6.65 0.37
C ALA A 84 2.32 6.12 0.60
N ILE A 85 1.87 5.22 -0.27
CA ILE A 85 0.63 4.46 -0.14
C ILE A 85 0.93 3.00 -0.46
N SER A 86 0.83 2.11 0.52
CA SER A 86 1.30 0.72 0.40
C SER A 86 0.76 -0.15 1.54
N ASP A 87 -0.57 -0.22 1.69
CA ASP A 87 -1.19 -0.99 2.79
C ASP A 87 -0.57 -0.67 4.16
N MET A 88 -0.22 0.61 4.38
CA MET A 88 0.59 1.02 5.52
C MET A 88 -0.28 1.30 6.74
N THR A 89 -0.19 0.46 7.76
CA THR A 89 -0.86 0.66 9.05
C THR A 89 -0.41 1.95 9.71
N ILE A 90 -1.38 2.74 10.17
CA ILE A 90 -1.14 3.91 11.04
C ILE A 90 -0.75 3.37 12.42
N SER A 91 0.53 3.47 12.78
CA SER A 91 1.01 3.12 14.12
C SER A 91 1.66 4.32 14.81
N GLU A 92 1.69 4.29 16.14
CA GLU A 92 2.33 5.35 16.94
C GLU A 92 3.81 5.51 16.59
N ASP A 93 4.51 4.40 16.35
CA ASP A 93 5.94 4.44 16.01
C ASP A 93 6.19 5.07 14.65
N ARG A 94 5.42 4.71 13.64
CA ARG A 94 5.51 5.33 12.31
C ARG A 94 5.12 6.81 12.34
N ALA A 95 4.09 7.17 13.13
CA ALA A 95 3.63 8.55 13.28
C ALA A 95 4.65 9.48 13.97
N LYS A 96 5.69 8.96 14.59
CA LYS A 96 6.83 9.77 15.08
C LYS A 96 7.65 10.36 13.92
N SER A 97 7.73 9.67 12.79
CA SER A 97 8.61 9.99 11.66
C SER A 97 7.89 10.53 10.42
N VAL A 98 6.60 10.28 10.28
CA VAL A 98 5.76 10.74 9.16
C VAL A 98 4.42 11.25 9.67
N ASP A 99 3.66 11.94 8.81
CA ASP A 99 2.26 12.24 9.06
C ASP A 99 1.39 11.39 8.16
N PHE A 100 0.26 10.91 8.70
CA PHE A 100 -0.70 10.07 8.00
C PHE A 100 -1.97 10.82 7.64
N SER A 101 -2.55 10.47 6.50
CA SER A 101 -3.91 10.86 6.13
C SER A 101 -4.95 10.30 7.12
N LYS A 102 -6.19 10.73 6.94
CA LYS A 102 -7.33 9.96 7.47
C LYS A 102 -7.27 8.54 6.93
N PRO A 103 -7.81 7.55 7.67
CA PRO A 103 -7.86 6.18 7.22
C PRO A 103 -8.57 6.02 5.87
N TYR A 104 -8.00 5.16 5.01
CA TYR A 104 -8.64 4.80 3.75
C TYR A 104 -9.06 3.32 3.68
N TYR A 105 -8.60 2.49 4.62
CA TYR A 105 -8.94 1.08 4.74
C TYR A 105 -8.67 0.60 6.18
N ILE A 106 -9.22 -0.55 6.56
CA ILE A 106 -8.91 -1.22 7.83
C ILE A 106 -8.50 -2.66 7.51
N ALA A 107 -7.30 -3.07 7.91
CA ALA A 107 -6.80 -4.42 7.74
C ALA A 107 -6.36 -5.04 9.08
N GLY A 108 -6.56 -6.34 9.22
CA GLY A 108 -6.00 -7.14 10.29
C GLY A 108 -4.91 -8.06 9.78
N ASN A 109 -4.03 -8.53 10.67
CA ASN A 109 -3.05 -9.55 10.33
C ASN A 109 -3.68 -10.94 10.41
N GLY A 110 -3.45 -11.77 9.41
CA GLY A 110 -3.90 -13.16 9.33
C GLY A 110 -2.74 -14.12 9.15
N LEU A 111 -3.04 -15.41 9.22
CA LEU A 111 -2.08 -16.49 9.07
C LEU A 111 -2.29 -17.21 7.75
N VAL A 112 -1.20 -17.44 7.01
CA VAL A 112 -1.20 -18.36 5.86
C VAL A 112 -0.34 -19.56 6.19
N VAL A 113 -0.88 -20.74 5.98
CA VAL A 113 -0.24 -22.04 6.19
C VAL A 113 -0.37 -22.90 4.96
N ASN A 114 0.46 -23.95 4.85
CA ASN A 114 0.28 -24.96 3.80
C ASN A 114 -1.11 -25.61 3.90
N ILE A 115 -1.65 -26.02 2.76
CA ILE A 115 -3.01 -26.57 2.67
C ILE A 115 -3.24 -27.80 3.58
N ASP A 116 -2.20 -28.61 3.77
CA ASP A 116 -2.20 -29.82 4.60
C ASP A 116 -1.87 -29.55 6.09
N ASN A 117 -1.69 -28.28 6.48
CA ASN A 117 -1.46 -27.95 7.89
C ASN A 117 -2.69 -28.29 8.76
N THR A 118 -2.42 -28.90 9.90
CA THR A 118 -3.42 -29.27 10.93
C THR A 118 -3.10 -28.71 12.31
N ASN A 119 -1.90 -28.12 12.49
CA ASN A 119 -1.34 -27.81 13.81
C ASN A 119 -1.32 -26.32 14.15
N ILE A 120 -1.50 -25.44 13.14
CA ILE A 120 -1.55 -23.98 13.33
C ILE A 120 -2.95 -23.54 12.92
N ASN A 121 -3.76 -23.11 13.87
CA ASN A 121 -5.13 -22.67 13.68
C ASN A 121 -5.38 -21.27 14.24
N SER A 122 -4.42 -20.72 14.98
CA SER A 122 -4.51 -19.39 15.60
C SER A 122 -3.11 -18.84 15.93
N PHE A 123 -3.04 -17.57 16.30
CA PHE A 123 -1.80 -16.95 16.79
C PHE A 123 -1.24 -17.61 18.06
N LYS A 124 -2.07 -18.33 18.83
CA LYS A 124 -1.62 -19.06 20.04
C LYS A 124 -0.78 -20.30 19.72
N ASP A 125 -0.85 -20.80 18.49
CA ASP A 125 -0.14 -21.99 18.06
C ASP A 125 1.26 -21.69 17.49
N LEU A 126 1.70 -20.42 17.55
CA LEU A 126 2.91 -19.94 16.87
C LEU A 126 4.19 -20.07 17.69
N GLU A 127 4.09 -20.41 18.99
CA GLU A 127 5.27 -20.63 19.83
C GLU A 127 6.21 -21.68 19.20
N GLY A 128 7.50 -21.33 19.08
CA GLY A 128 8.53 -22.19 18.50
C GLY A 128 8.40 -22.47 17.01
N LYS A 129 7.51 -21.80 16.28
CA LYS A 129 7.33 -21.99 14.83
C LYS A 129 8.29 -21.12 14.02
N ARG A 130 8.56 -21.55 12.79
CA ARG A 130 9.27 -20.77 11.78
C ARG A 130 8.25 -19.86 11.09
N ILE A 131 8.40 -18.55 11.27
CA ILE A 131 7.44 -17.54 10.84
C ILE A 131 8.06 -16.68 9.76
N GLY A 132 7.44 -16.62 8.58
CA GLY A 132 7.80 -15.71 7.50
C GLY A 132 7.03 -14.39 7.61
N VAL A 133 7.73 -13.27 7.47
CA VAL A 133 7.15 -11.91 7.52
C VAL A 133 7.89 -10.97 6.57
N SER A 134 7.25 -9.87 6.18
CA SER A 134 7.94 -8.79 5.48
C SER A 134 8.68 -7.87 6.45
N ILE A 135 9.89 -7.41 6.09
CA ILE A 135 10.69 -6.49 6.90
C ILE A 135 9.91 -5.19 7.13
N GLY A 136 9.89 -4.73 8.40
CA GLY A 136 9.24 -3.47 8.79
C GLY A 136 7.71 -3.49 8.81
N SER A 137 7.10 -4.67 8.57
CA SER A 137 5.65 -4.85 8.64
C SER A 137 5.14 -5.01 10.08
N THR A 138 3.84 -4.79 10.27
CA THR A 138 3.15 -5.12 11.54
C THR A 138 3.20 -6.61 11.85
N GLY A 139 3.17 -7.47 10.82
CA GLY A 139 3.40 -8.91 10.96
C GLY A 139 4.75 -9.25 11.57
N ALA A 140 5.82 -8.51 11.22
CA ALA A 140 7.14 -8.67 11.82
C ALA A 140 7.16 -8.23 13.30
N GLU A 141 6.46 -7.13 13.62
CA GLU A 141 6.32 -6.66 15.00
C GLU A 141 5.57 -7.69 15.87
N ILE A 142 4.49 -8.28 15.35
CA ILE A 142 3.72 -9.33 16.03
C ILE A 142 4.61 -10.57 16.21
N ALA A 143 5.27 -11.05 15.16
CA ALA A 143 6.11 -12.24 15.19
C ALA A 143 7.25 -12.13 16.20
N SER A 144 7.85 -10.93 16.34
CA SER A 144 8.94 -10.68 17.28
C SER A 144 8.56 -10.86 18.76
N LYS A 145 7.28 -10.82 19.08
CA LYS A 145 6.73 -10.97 20.43
C LYS A 145 6.34 -12.43 20.75
N ILE A 146 6.41 -13.33 19.76
CA ILE A 146 6.02 -14.73 19.92
C ILE A 146 7.19 -15.51 20.56
N PRO A 147 6.97 -16.18 21.70
CA PRO A 147 8.04 -16.90 22.39
C PRO A 147 8.68 -17.98 21.51
N ASN A 148 10.01 -18.06 21.54
CA ASN A 148 10.80 -19.08 20.85
C ASN A 148 10.57 -19.21 19.34
N ALA A 149 9.90 -18.25 18.68
CA ALA A 149 9.69 -18.27 17.25
C ALA A 149 10.99 -18.04 16.46
N ASP A 150 11.20 -18.80 15.39
CA ASP A 150 12.23 -18.54 14.37
C ASP A 150 11.66 -17.58 13.33
N VAL A 151 11.82 -16.27 13.55
CA VAL A 151 11.26 -15.22 12.68
C VAL A 151 12.21 -14.97 11.51
N ARG A 152 11.71 -15.27 10.29
CA ARG A 152 12.42 -15.03 9.03
C ARG A 152 11.82 -13.84 8.31
N GLN A 153 12.63 -12.81 8.15
CA GLN A 153 12.23 -11.57 7.53
C GLN A 153 12.65 -11.54 6.05
N PHE A 154 11.74 -11.15 5.18
CA PHE A 154 11.93 -11.07 3.75
C PHE A 154 11.73 -9.63 3.26
N ASN A 155 12.51 -9.21 2.26
CA ASN A 155 12.31 -7.91 1.62
C ASN A 155 10.96 -7.83 0.88
N LEU A 156 10.52 -8.94 0.31
CA LEU A 156 9.27 -9.05 -0.44
C LEU A 156 8.39 -10.13 0.18
N ILE A 157 7.10 -9.83 0.38
CA ILE A 157 6.16 -10.81 0.94
C ILE A 157 6.01 -12.06 0.06
N VAL A 158 6.18 -11.91 -1.25
CA VAL A 158 6.12 -13.06 -2.18
C VAL A 158 7.22 -14.09 -1.91
N ASP A 159 8.36 -13.68 -1.37
CA ASP A 159 9.45 -14.58 -0.97
C ASP A 159 9.09 -15.36 0.29
N ALA A 160 8.39 -14.73 1.25
CA ALA A 160 7.86 -15.42 2.43
C ALA A 160 6.83 -16.50 2.02
N PHE A 161 5.94 -16.19 1.08
CA PHE A 161 5.00 -17.17 0.54
C PHE A 161 5.70 -18.31 -0.23
N LEU A 162 6.79 -18.01 -0.94
CA LEU A 162 7.59 -19.05 -1.60
C LEU A 162 8.27 -19.96 -0.58
N GLU A 163 8.81 -19.40 0.48
CA GLU A 163 9.39 -20.18 1.59
C GLU A 163 8.34 -21.04 2.30
N LEU A 164 7.10 -20.55 2.42
CA LEU A 164 5.99 -21.37 2.91
C LEU A 164 5.72 -22.57 2.01
N GLN A 165 5.65 -22.36 0.69
CA GLN A 165 5.47 -23.45 -0.27
C GLN A 165 6.59 -24.49 -0.19
N ASN A 166 7.82 -24.03 -0.04
CA ASN A 166 9.03 -24.87 0.09
C ASN A 166 9.20 -25.46 1.49
N ARG A 167 8.26 -25.21 2.42
CA ARG A 167 8.33 -25.64 3.83
C ARG A 167 9.56 -25.09 4.58
N GLY A 168 10.12 -24.00 4.12
CA GLY A 168 11.17 -23.25 4.79
C GLY A 168 10.64 -22.52 6.03
N VAL A 169 9.39 -22.02 5.96
CA VAL A 169 8.63 -21.53 7.13
C VAL A 169 7.35 -22.36 7.33
N ASP A 170 6.79 -22.35 8.54
CA ASP A 170 5.59 -23.08 8.91
C ASP A 170 4.32 -22.24 8.68
N VAL A 171 4.47 -20.93 8.76
CA VAL A 171 3.39 -19.94 8.66
C VAL A 171 3.94 -18.60 8.14
N VAL A 172 3.11 -17.86 7.44
CA VAL A 172 3.33 -16.45 7.11
C VAL A 172 2.32 -15.59 7.87
N ILE A 173 2.80 -14.54 8.57
CA ILE A 173 1.94 -13.50 9.15
C ILE A 173 1.96 -12.31 8.21
N ASN A 174 0.78 -11.89 7.74
CA ASN A 174 0.63 -10.78 6.83
C ASN A 174 -0.82 -10.29 6.82
N ASP A 175 -1.09 -9.14 6.20
CA ASP A 175 -2.44 -8.57 6.13
C ASP A 175 -3.42 -9.50 5.42
N THR A 176 -4.58 -9.68 6.02
CA THR A 176 -5.59 -10.66 5.58
C THR A 176 -6.02 -10.48 4.13
N PRO A 177 -6.28 -9.27 3.60
CA PRO A 177 -6.66 -9.10 2.21
C PRO A 177 -5.60 -9.60 1.22
N VAL A 178 -4.32 -9.44 1.56
CA VAL A 178 -3.18 -9.92 0.76
C VAL A 178 -3.08 -11.44 0.84
N ASN A 179 -3.28 -11.99 2.03
CA ASN A 179 -3.33 -13.43 2.27
C ASN A 179 -4.44 -14.10 1.46
N GLU A 180 -5.65 -13.53 1.49
CA GLU A 180 -6.81 -14.01 0.71
C GLU A 180 -6.54 -13.95 -0.78
N TYR A 181 -5.97 -12.84 -1.27
CA TYR A 181 -5.58 -12.71 -2.67
C TYR A 181 -4.57 -13.80 -3.08
N TYR A 182 -3.56 -14.03 -2.24
CA TYR A 182 -2.54 -15.06 -2.50
C TYR A 182 -3.15 -16.45 -2.57
N VAL A 183 -3.94 -16.88 -1.56
CA VAL A 183 -4.49 -18.24 -1.53
C VAL A 183 -5.54 -18.49 -2.63
N ASN A 184 -6.18 -17.43 -3.13
CA ASN A 184 -7.12 -17.52 -4.25
C ASN A 184 -6.46 -17.41 -5.63
N SER A 185 -5.16 -17.09 -5.69
CA SER A 185 -4.39 -16.96 -6.92
C SER A 185 -3.22 -17.95 -6.98
N LYS A 186 -2.00 -17.49 -6.71
CA LYS A 186 -0.77 -18.29 -6.80
C LYS A 186 -0.69 -19.42 -5.75
N GLY A 187 -1.29 -19.22 -4.59
CA GLY A 187 -1.35 -20.20 -3.51
C GLY A 187 -2.52 -21.19 -3.59
N LYS A 188 -3.35 -21.09 -4.66
CA LYS A 188 -4.55 -21.92 -4.80
C LYS A 188 -4.20 -23.40 -4.80
N GLY A 189 -4.81 -24.16 -3.87
CA GLY A 189 -4.56 -25.60 -3.69
C GLY A 189 -3.22 -25.93 -3.00
N ILE A 190 -2.42 -24.92 -2.65
CA ILE A 190 -1.10 -25.07 -1.99
C ILE A 190 -1.17 -24.56 -0.55
N ALA A 191 -1.84 -23.43 -0.33
CA ALA A 191 -1.93 -22.76 0.96
C ALA A 191 -3.37 -22.37 1.31
N LYS A 192 -3.60 -22.08 2.57
CA LYS A 192 -4.89 -21.60 3.10
C LYS A 192 -4.66 -20.54 4.16
N VAL A 193 -5.62 -19.62 4.27
CA VAL A 193 -5.74 -18.73 5.43
C VAL A 193 -6.29 -19.53 6.61
N THR A 194 -5.83 -19.23 7.81
CA THR A 194 -6.29 -19.88 9.05
C THR A 194 -6.33 -18.87 10.19
N GLY A 195 -7.16 -19.16 11.20
CA GLY A 195 -7.36 -18.29 12.35
C GLY A 195 -8.23 -17.07 12.05
N GLU A 196 -8.47 -16.31 13.10
CA GLU A 196 -9.16 -15.01 13.02
C GLU A 196 -8.15 -13.89 12.79
N ASP A 197 -8.63 -12.77 12.24
CA ASP A 197 -7.84 -11.56 12.11
C ASP A 197 -7.33 -11.09 13.47
N TYR A 198 -6.08 -10.71 13.50
CA TYR A 198 -5.42 -10.20 14.69
C TYR A 198 -5.07 -8.72 14.49
N ASP A 199 -5.37 -7.90 15.50
CA ASP A 199 -4.95 -6.49 15.61
C ASP A 199 -5.32 -5.66 14.38
N ALA A 200 -6.61 -5.70 14.00
CA ALA A 200 -7.13 -4.89 12.90
C ALA A 200 -6.91 -3.39 13.17
N ALA A 201 -6.28 -2.71 12.24
CA ALA A 201 -5.85 -1.33 12.38
C ALA A 201 -6.07 -0.52 11.10
N PRO A 202 -6.23 0.81 11.22
CA PRO A 202 -6.43 1.68 10.07
C PRO A 202 -5.16 1.80 9.22
N LEU A 203 -5.34 1.82 7.89
CA LEU A 203 -4.31 2.13 6.91
C LEU A 203 -4.37 3.60 6.52
N GLY A 204 -3.19 4.21 6.36
CA GLY A 204 -3.06 5.61 6.01
C GLY A 204 -2.08 5.87 4.88
N ILE A 205 -2.31 6.97 4.18
CA ILE A 205 -1.39 7.50 3.19
C ILE A 205 -0.38 8.37 3.94
N ALA A 206 0.90 8.06 3.82
CA ALA A 206 1.95 8.75 4.54
C ALA A 206 2.59 9.88 3.72
N VAL A 207 2.87 10.98 4.39
CA VAL A 207 3.67 12.11 3.86
C VAL A 207 4.79 12.43 4.84
N LYS A 208 5.80 13.16 4.37
CA LYS A 208 6.89 13.62 5.24
C LYS A 208 6.33 14.38 6.43
N LYS A 209 6.90 14.13 7.63
CA LYS A 209 6.54 14.80 8.87
C LYS A 209 6.57 16.32 8.71
N GLY A 210 5.46 16.98 9.08
CA GLY A 210 5.28 18.42 8.99
C GLY A 210 4.86 18.96 7.63
N ASN A 211 4.70 18.11 6.60
CA ASN A 211 4.19 18.55 5.29
C ASN A 211 2.66 18.67 5.28
N THR A 212 2.15 19.63 6.07
CA THR A 212 0.72 19.83 6.29
C THR A 212 -0.03 20.23 5.00
N GLU A 213 0.61 20.97 4.10
CA GLU A 213 -0.01 21.36 2.83
C GLU A 213 -0.36 20.14 1.99
N LEU A 214 0.60 19.22 1.80
CA LEU A 214 0.38 18.00 1.02
C LEU A 214 -0.61 17.07 1.72
N LEU A 215 -0.50 16.92 3.05
CA LEU A 215 -1.41 16.12 3.85
C LEU A 215 -2.87 16.58 3.70
N ASN A 216 -3.11 17.90 3.73
CA ASN A 216 -4.45 18.44 3.55
C ASN A 216 -4.98 18.13 2.13
N LYS A 217 -4.16 18.28 1.09
CA LYS A 217 -4.58 17.91 -0.28
C LYS A 217 -4.93 16.43 -0.41
N VAL A 218 -4.12 15.55 0.19
CA VAL A 218 -4.41 14.10 0.20
C VAL A 218 -5.73 13.83 0.92
N ASN A 219 -5.96 14.45 2.08
CA ASN A 219 -7.22 14.29 2.82
C ASN A 219 -8.44 14.86 2.09
N ASP A 220 -8.30 16.02 1.44
CA ASP A 220 -9.36 16.64 0.67
C ASP A 220 -9.73 15.78 -0.55
N GLY A 221 -8.73 15.30 -1.29
CA GLY A 221 -8.93 14.40 -2.41
C GLY A 221 -9.55 13.06 -1.98
N LEU A 222 -9.10 12.48 -0.86
CA LEU A 222 -9.71 11.27 -0.29
C LEU A 222 -11.18 11.49 0.07
N ALA A 223 -11.50 12.61 0.70
CA ALA A 223 -12.89 12.96 1.02
C ALA A 223 -13.75 13.13 -0.24
N LYS A 224 -13.21 13.77 -1.29
CA LYS A 224 -13.92 13.94 -2.58
C LYS A 224 -14.22 12.61 -3.25
N ILE A 225 -13.23 11.69 -3.35
CA ILE A 225 -13.46 10.37 -3.98
C ILE A 225 -14.41 9.49 -3.18
N LYS A 226 -14.46 9.64 -1.85
CA LYS A 226 -15.47 8.98 -1.00
C LYS A 226 -16.87 9.55 -1.28
N ALA A 227 -17.00 10.87 -1.34
CA ALA A 227 -18.28 11.55 -1.51
C ALA A 227 -18.89 11.37 -2.91
N ASN A 228 -18.06 11.31 -3.96
CA ASN A 228 -18.54 11.16 -5.36
C ASN A 228 -18.70 9.70 -5.81
N GLY A 229 -18.43 8.72 -4.93
CA GLY A 229 -18.60 7.29 -5.19
C GLY A 229 -17.40 6.62 -5.88
N LYS A 230 -16.35 7.37 -6.24
CA LYS A 230 -15.16 6.80 -6.90
C LYS A 230 -14.41 5.81 -6.00
N TYR A 231 -14.36 6.08 -4.69
CA TYR A 231 -13.80 5.15 -3.72
C TYR A 231 -14.56 3.80 -3.73
N ALA A 232 -15.89 3.83 -3.70
CA ALA A 232 -16.70 2.62 -3.72
C ALA A 232 -16.53 1.82 -5.03
N GLU A 233 -16.42 2.49 -6.17
CA GLU A 233 -16.11 1.87 -7.45
C GLU A 233 -14.76 1.13 -7.42
N ILE A 234 -13.70 1.80 -6.92
CA ILE A 234 -12.35 1.22 -6.79
C ILE A 234 -12.37 0.04 -5.79
N TYR A 235 -13.01 0.22 -4.65
CA TYR A 235 -13.12 -0.84 -3.65
C TYR A 235 -13.79 -2.10 -4.22
N LYS A 236 -14.93 -1.93 -4.91
CA LYS A 236 -15.66 -3.03 -5.55
C LYS A 236 -14.85 -3.73 -6.65
N LYS A 237 -14.06 -2.95 -7.42
CA LYS A 237 -13.16 -3.49 -8.45
C LYS A 237 -12.17 -4.49 -7.87
N TRP A 238 -11.58 -4.19 -6.69
CA TRP A 238 -10.47 -4.96 -6.13
C TRP A 238 -10.93 -6.05 -5.15
N PHE A 239 -12.00 -5.80 -4.40
CA PHE A 239 -12.48 -6.72 -3.35
C PHE A 239 -13.82 -7.40 -3.69
N GLY A 240 -14.45 -7.07 -4.80
CA GLY A 240 -15.69 -7.69 -5.28
C GLY A 240 -16.95 -7.41 -4.45
N LYS A 241 -16.86 -6.49 -3.49
CA LYS A 241 -17.94 -6.12 -2.56
C LYS A 241 -17.98 -4.61 -2.35
N GLU A 242 -19.09 -4.09 -1.86
CA GLU A 242 -19.17 -2.68 -1.46
C GLU A 242 -18.30 -2.44 -0.20
N PRO A 243 -17.71 -1.23 -0.06
CA PRO A 243 -16.95 -0.88 1.13
C PRO A 243 -17.86 -0.85 2.38
N PRO A 244 -17.31 -1.18 3.56
CA PRO A 244 -18.01 -0.96 4.82
C PRO A 244 -18.41 0.52 4.99
N ALA A 245 -19.53 0.77 5.67
CA ALA A 245 -20.05 2.13 5.85
C ALA A 245 -19.09 3.06 6.63
N GLU A 246 -18.26 2.49 7.50
CA GLU A 246 -17.19 3.20 8.23
C GLU A 246 -16.10 3.72 7.30
N ASP A 247 -15.77 3.01 6.22
CA ASP A 247 -14.73 3.40 5.26
C ASP A 247 -15.17 4.59 4.38
N LEU A 248 -16.47 4.86 4.31
CA LEU A 248 -17.03 5.97 3.54
C LEU A 248 -17.07 7.31 4.33
N LYS A 249 -16.76 7.28 5.61
CA LYS A 249 -16.71 8.47 6.47
C LYS A 249 -15.30 9.04 6.49
#